data_831405e9efef1fb5167a91cbceeae9be
#
_entry.id   831405e9efef1fb5167a91cbceeae9be
#
_cell.length_a   1.000
_cell.length_b   1.000
_cell.length_c   1.000
_cell.angle_alpha   90.00
_cell.angle_beta   90.00
_cell.angle_gamma   90.00
#
_symmetry.space_group_name_H-M   'P 1'
#
loop_
_entity.id
_entity.type
_entity.pdbx_description
1 polymer ?
#
loop_
_entity_poly.entity_id
_entity_poly.type
_entity_poly.pdbx_seq_one_letter_code
_entity_poly.pdbx_strand_id
1 'polypeptide(L)'
;GHIELIPVVDGAAQNQDTLNAIREFKLDRSLYPNRTLKVIAKWQRGGRVSSLNAGLQAASGEIVMNADGDTSFDNSTVSALVRHFEDPSVPAVSGSLRVRNAKVSLVTRIQELEYFLSIHTSKTGLSEWNMVNNISGAFGVFRKDFLQHIGGWDTHTAEDLDLTLRIKSYFGRHPYRIPFEPEAIGHTEAPVSLREFLMQRLRWDGDLFFLYVRKHPHNISPRLLGWPNFLMTLVAGLFFQLVLPFLIVVYSIAMLILLPMPLVIALVVLIYSLYLFMTIIIYLVGLMLVSERRRQDLRMLVVVPIFPLFMFGLRCWGVLCTLNEVFRRSHEESSMAPWWVLKKGKRF
;
A
#
# COMPACT_ATOMS: atom_id res chain seq x y z
N GLY A 1 -23.20 -12.42 9.25
CA GLY A 1 -23.09 -11.28 10.16
C GLY A 1 -23.75 -10.03 9.60
N HIS A 2 -23.88 -9.00 10.41
CA HIS A 2 -24.39 -7.69 9.99
C HIS A 2 -23.24 -6.86 9.37
N ILE A 3 -23.50 -6.16 8.25
CA ILE A 3 -22.53 -5.30 7.57
C ILE A 3 -23.08 -3.88 7.50
N GLU A 4 -22.30 -2.94 8.04
CA GLU A 4 -22.56 -1.50 7.91
C GLU A 4 -21.69 -0.92 6.79
N LEU A 5 -22.30 -0.30 5.81
CA LEU A 5 -21.64 0.49 4.79
C LEU A 5 -21.67 1.96 5.23
N ILE A 6 -20.53 2.56 5.46
CA ILE A 6 -20.40 3.94 5.98
C ILE A 6 -19.60 4.79 4.99
N PRO A 7 -20.17 5.18 3.84
CA PRO A 7 -19.51 6.10 2.93
C PRO A 7 -19.38 7.49 3.57
N VAL A 8 -18.15 8.00 3.59
CA VAL A 8 -17.82 9.32 4.11
C VAL A 8 -17.47 10.24 2.94
N VAL A 9 -18.31 11.22 2.64
CA VAL A 9 -18.08 12.18 1.57
C VAL A 9 -17.32 13.38 2.12
N ASP A 10 -16.00 13.44 1.85
CA ASP A 10 -15.14 14.53 2.30
C ASP A 10 -15.31 15.78 1.41
N GLY A 11 -15.54 16.94 2.01
CA GLY A 11 -15.87 18.17 1.28
C GLY A 11 -17.21 18.06 0.53
N ALA A 12 -18.26 17.60 1.18
CA ALA A 12 -19.57 17.38 0.59
C ALA A 12 -20.17 18.63 -0.08
N ALA A 13 -19.80 19.83 0.39
CA ALA A 13 -20.18 21.09 -0.26
C ALA A 13 -19.68 21.19 -1.71
N GLN A 14 -18.55 20.59 -2.01
CA GLN A 14 -17.92 20.60 -3.35
C GLN A 14 -18.15 19.31 -4.13
N ASN A 15 -18.54 18.22 -3.45
CA ASN A 15 -18.74 16.87 -4.00
C ASN A 15 -20.23 16.47 -3.92
N GLN A 16 -21.12 17.40 -4.24
CA GLN A 16 -22.58 17.17 -4.12
C GLN A 16 -23.08 16.06 -5.03
N ASP A 17 -22.51 15.94 -6.25
CA ASP A 17 -22.87 14.86 -7.18
C ASP A 17 -22.62 13.48 -6.58
N THR A 18 -21.44 13.31 -5.93
CA THR A 18 -21.10 12.07 -5.22
C THR A 18 -22.04 11.83 -4.04
N LEU A 19 -22.32 12.86 -3.26
CA LEU A 19 -23.23 12.76 -2.12
C LEU A 19 -24.65 12.37 -2.55
N ASN A 20 -25.15 12.99 -3.63
CA ASN A 20 -26.49 12.71 -4.17
C ASN A 20 -26.54 11.29 -4.73
N ALA A 21 -25.54 10.87 -5.52
CA ALA A 21 -25.49 9.51 -6.05
C ALA A 21 -25.51 8.44 -4.94
N ILE A 22 -24.81 8.69 -3.81
CA ILE A 22 -24.84 7.76 -2.67
C ILE A 22 -26.20 7.79 -1.95
N ARG A 23 -26.83 8.95 -1.82
CA ARG A 23 -28.17 9.08 -1.18
C ARG A 23 -29.27 8.47 -2.01
N GLU A 24 -29.16 8.53 -3.33
CA GLU A 24 -30.11 7.92 -4.28
C GLU A 24 -29.95 6.40 -4.36
N PHE A 25 -28.78 5.88 -3.95
CA PHE A 25 -28.53 4.44 -3.92
C PHE A 25 -29.45 3.76 -2.91
N LYS A 26 -30.33 2.89 -3.41
CA LYS A 26 -31.24 2.10 -2.59
C LYS A 26 -30.68 0.70 -2.39
N LEU A 27 -30.30 0.41 -1.16
CA LEU A 27 -29.93 -0.95 -0.77
C LEU A 27 -31.17 -1.82 -0.79
N ASP A 28 -31.16 -2.87 -1.62
CA ASP A 28 -32.24 -3.84 -1.66
C ASP A 28 -32.22 -4.70 -0.38
N ARG A 29 -33.11 -4.37 0.54
CA ARG A 29 -33.21 -5.07 1.84
C ARG A 29 -33.84 -6.46 1.71
N SER A 30 -34.51 -6.77 0.59
CA SER A 30 -35.04 -8.11 0.36
C SER A 30 -33.93 -9.10 0.03
N LEU A 31 -32.94 -8.66 -0.75
CA LEU A 31 -31.77 -9.45 -1.08
C LEU A 31 -30.69 -9.40 0.01
N TYR A 32 -30.60 -8.29 0.74
CA TYR A 32 -29.53 -8.02 1.72
C TYR A 32 -30.09 -7.54 3.07
N PRO A 33 -30.86 -8.40 3.81
CA PRO A 33 -31.56 -7.99 5.04
C PRO A 33 -30.61 -7.56 6.16
N ASN A 34 -29.39 -8.09 6.19
CA ASN A 34 -28.39 -7.83 7.24
C ASN A 34 -27.38 -6.74 6.84
N ARG A 35 -27.78 -5.82 5.95
CA ARG A 35 -26.89 -4.72 5.53
C ARG A 35 -27.56 -3.38 5.76
N THR A 36 -26.77 -2.41 6.21
CA THR A 36 -27.21 -1.03 6.43
C THR A 36 -26.28 -0.07 5.71
N LEU A 37 -26.84 1.04 5.25
CA LEU A 37 -26.12 2.15 4.62
C LEU A 37 -26.28 3.40 5.49
N LYS A 38 -25.17 3.95 5.96
CA LYS A 38 -25.12 5.18 6.77
C LYS A 38 -24.18 6.19 6.14
N VAL A 39 -24.71 7.18 5.45
CA VAL A 39 -23.93 8.20 4.74
C VAL A 39 -23.50 9.30 5.69
N ILE A 40 -22.21 9.64 5.68
CA ILE A 40 -21.66 10.78 6.43
C ILE A 40 -21.23 11.85 5.43
N ALA A 41 -21.84 13.01 5.50
CA ALA A 41 -21.48 14.18 4.72
C ALA A 41 -20.60 15.10 5.57
N LYS A 42 -19.29 15.15 5.27
CA LYS A 42 -18.39 16.15 5.86
C LYS A 42 -18.40 17.38 4.95
N TRP A 43 -19.00 18.46 5.40
CA TRP A 43 -19.15 19.68 4.61
C TRP A 43 -17.80 20.33 4.29
N GLN A 44 -16.88 20.36 5.25
CA GLN A 44 -15.53 20.82 5.04
C GLN A 44 -14.60 19.66 4.68
N ARG A 45 -13.65 19.94 3.78
CA ARG A 45 -12.62 18.97 3.40
C ARG A 45 -11.62 18.81 4.54
N GLY A 46 -11.45 17.61 5.05
CA GLY A 46 -10.51 17.28 6.12
C GLY A 46 -9.47 16.22 5.72
N GLY A 47 -9.55 15.72 4.48
CA GLY A 47 -8.66 14.69 3.96
C GLY A 47 -9.02 13.27 4.41
N ARG A 48 -8.22 12.32 3.94
CA ARG A 48 -8.43 10.88 4.10
C ARG A 48 -8.52 10.44 5.57
N VAL A 49 -7.53 10.83 6.37
CA VAL A 49 -7.43 10.46 7.79
C VAL A 49 -8.64 10.93 8.59
N SER A 50 -9.03 12.17 8.39
CA SER A 50 -10.23 12.73 9.03
C SER A 50 -11.51 11.97 8.62
N SER A 51 -11.58 11.51 7.37
CA SER A 51 -12.73 10.74 6.87
C SER A 51 -12.75 9.32 7.42
N LEU A 52 -11.60 8.65 7.47
CA LEU A 52 -11.46 7.33 8.08
C LEU A 52 -11.83 7.34 9.57
N ASN A 53 -11.36 8.34 10.32
CA ASN A 53 -11.70 8.48 11.74
C ASN A 53 -13.19 8.84 11.96
N ALA A 54 -13.80 9.64 11.08
CA ALA A 54 -15.23 9.88 11.14
C ALA A 54 -16.05 8.59 10.90
N GLY A 55 -15.64 7.76 9.94
CA GLY A 55 -16.22 6.44 9.71
C GLY A 55 -16.04 5.51 10.91
N LEU A 56 -14.83 5.46 11.52
CA LEU A 56 -14.53 4.67 12.70
C LEU A 56 -15.43 5.03 13.89
N GLN A 57 -15.64 6.32 14.14
CA GLN A 57 -16.50 6.78 15.23
C GLN A 57 -17.99 6.44 14.99
N ALA A 58 -18.41 6.41 13.74
CA ALA A 58 -19.80 6.12 13.37
C ALA A 58 -20.11 4.62 13.28
N ALA A 59 -19.09 3.78 13.16
CA ALA A 59 -19.22 2.33 13.06
C ALA A 59 -19.69 1.71 14.37
N SER A 60 -20.64 0.77 14.32
CA SER A 60 -21.10 0.00 15.49
C SER A 60 -20.50 -1.42 15.54
N GLY A 61 -20.01 -1.95 14.43
CA GLY A 61 -19.46 -3.30 14.34
C GLY A 61 -18.13 -3.47 15.13
N GLU A 62 -17.84 -4.69 15.52
CA GLU A 62 -16.59 -5.05 16.24
C GLU A 62 -15.35 -5.02 15.33
N ILE A 63 -15.56 -5.23 14.04
CA ILE A 63 -14.51 -5.25 13.02
C ILE A 63 -14.77 -4.10 12.05
N VAL A 64 -13.75 -3.33 11.74
CA VAL A 64 -13.80 -2.20 10.81
C VAL A 64 -12.89 -2.48 9.62
N MET A 65 -13.43 -2.35 8.41
CA MET A 65 -12.69 -2.40 7.16
C MET A 65 -12.67 -1.00 6.54
N ASN A 66 -11.48 -0.43 6.34
CA ASN A 66 -11.37 0.76 5.48
C ASN A 66 -11.34 0.32 4.03
N ALA A 67 -11.93 1.12 3.16
CA ALA A 67 -11.92 0.89 1.73
C ALA A 67 -11.85 2.21 0.97
N ASP A 68 -11.06 2.25 -0.11
CA ASP A 68 -11.07 3.38 -1.04
C ASP A 68 -12.30 3.32 -1.94
N GLY A 69 -12.84 4.49 -2.26
CA GLY A 69 -14.07 4.60 -3.06
C GLY A 69 -13.92 4.12 -4.52
N ASP A 70 -12.69 3.93 -4.99
CA ASP A 70 -12.36 3.40 -6.32
C ASP A 70 -11.96 1.92 -6.32
N THR A 71 -11.94 1.28 -5.14
CA THR A 71 -11.57 -0.14 -5.00
C THR A 71 -12.82 -1.01 -4.99
N SER A 72 -12.86 -2.02 -5.85
CA SER A 72 -13.87 -3.08 -5.86
C SER A 72 -13.32 -4.36 -5.25
N PHE A 73 -14.20 -5.24 -4.76
CA PHE A 73 -13.84 -6.43 -4.02
C PHE A 73 -14.50 -7.67 -4.62
N ASP A 74 -13.83 -8.82 -4.51
CA ASP A 74 -14.43 -10.10 -4.80
C ASP A 74 -15.45 -10.46 -3.71
N ASN A 75 -16.46 -11.24 -4.04
CA ASN A 75 -17.59 -11.56 -3.14
C ASN A 75 -17.14 -12.26 -1.84
N SER A 76 -16.04 -13.02 -1.87
CA SER A 76 -15.48 -13.74 -0.72
C SER A 76 -14.60 -12.88 0.18
N THR A 77 -14.20 -11.68 -0.26
CA THR A 77 -13.17 -10.84 0.41
C THR A 77 -13.47 -10.60 1.88
N VAL A 78 -14.69 -10.14 2.21
CA VAL A 78 -15.05 -9.82 3.59
C VAL A 78 -15.05 -11.08 4.46
N SER A 79 -15.62 -12.19 3.98
CA SER A 79 -15.67 -13.44 4.75
C SER A 79 -14.28 -14.04 4.98
N ALA A 80 -13.39 -13.95 3.99
CA ALA A 80 -12.02 -14.42 4.11
C ALA A 80 -11.22 -13.62 5.16
N LEU A 81 -11.44 -12.31 5.22
CA LEU A 81 -10.74 -11.45 6.20
C LEU A 81 -11.27 -11.61 7.63
N VAL A 82 -12.60 -11.67 7.79
CA VAL A 82 -13.23 -11.66 9.12
C VAL A 82 -12.93 -12.93 9.92
N ARG A 83 -12.75 -14.08 9.26
CA ARG A 83 -12.42 -15.35 9.94
C ARG A 83 -11.13 -15.28 10.76
N HIS A 84 -10.16 -14.45 10.39
CA HIS A 84 -8.93 -14.28 11.17
C HIS A 84 -9.14 -13.67 12.54
N PHE A 85 -10.23 -12.94 12.75
CA PHE A 85 -10.54 -12.31 14.03
C PHE A 85 -11.18 -13.25 15.06
N GLU A 86 -11.36 -14.53 14.72
CA GLU A 86 -11.66 -15.58 15.71
C GLU A 86 -10.46 -15.76 16.66
N ASP A 87 -9.24 -15.46 16.19
CA ASP A 87 -8.04 -15.42 17.01
C ASP A 87 -7.92 -14.05 17.69
N PRO A 88 -7.98 -13.99 19.06
CA PRO A 88 -7.83 -12.73 19.80
C PRO A 88 -6.47 -12.03 19.60
N SER A 89 -5.44 -12.78 19.19
CA SER A 89 -4.10 -12.23 18.94
C SER A 89 -4.01 -11.43 17.62
N VAL A 90 -5.08 -11.40 16.82
CA VAL A 90 -5.13 -10.68 15.55
C VAL A 90 -5.80 -9.32 15.71
N PRO A 91 -5.03 -8.21 15.80
CA PRO A 91 -5.58 -6.86 15.85
C PRO A 91 -5.94 -6.33 14.47
N ALA A 92 -5.31 -6.82 13.41
CA ALA A 92 -5.51 -6.38 12.04
C ALA A 92 -5.17 -7.46 11.01
N VAL A 93 -5.78 -7.37 9.83
CA VAL A 93 -5.56 -8.28 8.69
C VAL A 93 -5.32 -7.45 7.43
N SER A 94 -4.36 -7.87 6.61
CA SER A 94 -4.10 -7.27 5.29
C SER A 94 -4.59 -8.21 4.20
N GLY A 95 -5.24 -7.67 3.18
CA GLY A 95 -5.60 -8.43 1.99
C GLY A 95 -4.74 -8.08 0.77
N SER A 96 -5.02 -8.74 -0.34
CA SER A 96 -4.31 -8.62 -1.61
C SER A 96 -4.91 -7.53 -2.49
N LEU A 97 -4.06 -6.84 -3.26
CA LEU A 97 -4.47 -5.88 -4.27
C LEU A 97 -4.09 -6.33 -5.67
N ARG A 98 -5.01 -6.16 -6.61
CA ARG A 98 -4.82 -6.36 -8.04
C ARG A 98 -5.11 -5.09 -8.82
N VAL A 99 -4.41 -4.91 -9.93
CA VAL A 99 -4.62 -3.76 -10.83
C VAL A 99 -5.80 -4.03 -11.77
N ARG A 100 -6.87 -3.23 -11.66
CA ARG A 100 -8.10 -3.37 -12.48
C ARG A 100 -7.87 -2.96 -13.92
N ASN A 101 -7.16 -1.87 -14.14
CA ASN A 101 -6.90 -1.28 -15.46
C ASN A 101 -5.57 -1.75 -16.11
N ALA A 102 -5.07 -2.94 -15.78
CA ALA A 102 -3.77 -3.46 -16.20
C ALA A 102 -3.53 -3.46 -17.72
N LYS A 103 -4.60 -3.52 -18.52
CA LYS A 103 -4.50 -3.60 -20.00
C LYS A 103 -4.39 -2.24 -20.71
N VAL A 104 -4.50 -1.12 -19.98
CA VAL A 104 -4.62 0.21 -20.57
C VAL A 104 -3.29 0.73 -21.10
N SER A 105 -2.18 0.45 -20.41
CA SER A 105 -0.85 0.91 -20.84
C SER A 105 0.27 -0.06 -20.41
N LEU A 106 1.48 0.14 -20.91
CA LEU A 106 2.66 -0.60 -20.45
C LEU A 106 2.93 -0.33 -18.96
N VAL A 107 2.73 0.90 -18.51
CA VAL A 107 2.93 1.31 -17.10
C VAL A 107 1.98 0.55 -16.19
N THR A 108 0.70 0.42 -16.55
CA THR A 108 -0.27 -0.34 -15.74
C THR A 108 0.02 -1.84 -15.72
N ARG A 109 0.55 -2.41 -16.83
CA ARG A 109 0.98 -3.83 -16.87
C ARG A 109 2.20 -4.09 -15.98
N ILE A 110 3.16 -3.17 -15.98
CA ILE A 110 4.33 -3.29 -15.10
C ILE A 110 3.89 -3.17 -13.63
N GLN A 111 2.95 -2.29 -13.31
CA GLN A 111 2.39 -2.20 -11.96
C GLN A 111 1.57 -3.44 -11.56
N GLU A 112 0.87 -4.08 -12.51
CA GLU A 112 0.21 -5.39 -12.25
C GLU A 112 1.24 -6.43 -11.81
N LEU A 113 2.39 -6.53 -12.53
CA LEU A 113 3.48 -7.43 -12.16
C LEU A 113 4.10 -7.03 -10.80
N GLU A 114 4.32 -5.73 -10.57
CA GLU A 114 4.85 -5.22 -9.30
C GLU A 114 3.92 -5.61 -8.12
N TYR A 115 2.61 -5.40 -8.24
CA TYR A 115 1.64 -5.77 -7.19
C TYR A 115 1.58 -7.28 -6.98
N PHE A 116 1.66 -8.06 -8.06
CA PHE A 116 1.74 -9.51 -7.96
C PHE A 116 2.97 -9.97 -7.17
N LEU A 117 4.14 -9.41 -7.44
CA LEU A 117 5.38 -9.79 -6.78
C LEU A 117 5.47 -9.23 -5.35
N SER A 118 5.19 -7.93 -5.16
CA SER A 118 5.44 -7.23 -3.90
C SER A 118 4.30 -7.35 -2.89
N ILE A 119 3.05 -7.42 -3.34
CA ILE A 119 1.88 -7.51 -2.46
C ILE A 119 1.43 -8.96 -2.36
N HIS A 120 1.02 -9.56 -3.48
CA HIS A 120 0.40 -10.88 -3.45
C HIS A 120 1.39 -11.97 -3.04
N THR A 121 2.54 -12.07 -3.71
CA THR A 121 3.54 -13.11 -3.43
C THR A 121 4.36 -12.83 -2.17
N SER A 122 4.94 -11.63 -2.08
CA SER A 122 5.83 -11.29 -0.96
C SER A 122 5.11 -11.25 0.38
N LYS A 123 3.93 -10.61 0.47
CA LYS A 123 3.20 -10.54 1.75
C LYS A 123 2.66 -11.88 2.20
N THR A 124 2.30 -12.79 1.27
CA THR A 124 1.97 -14.17 1.62
C THR A 124 3.12 -14.82 2.37
N GLY A 125 4.33 -14.77 1.82
CA GLY A 125 5.51 -15.31 2.50
C GLY A 125 5.85 -14.61 3.82
N LEU A 126 5.76 -13.27 3.86
CA LEU A 126 6.03 -12.49 5.07
C LEU A 126 5.01 -12.75 6.19
N SER A 127 3.77 -13.08 5.83
CA SER A 127 2.72 -13.42 6.80
C SER A 127 3.06 -14.66 7.62
N GLU A 128 3.67 -15.67 7.01
CA GLU A 128 4.09 -16.89 7.71
C GLU A 128 5.09 -16.63 8.85
N TRP A 129 5.88 -15.57 8.71
CA TRP A 129 6.86 -15.14 9.71
C TRP A 129 6.37 -13.99 10.59
N ASN A 130 5.10 -13.60 10.47
CA ASN A 130 4.53 -12.42 11.13
C ASN A 130 5.31 -11.12 10.84
N MET A 131 5.77 -10.98 9.60
CA MET A 131 6.60 -9.86 9.14
C MET A 131 5.92 -8.99 8.07
N VAL A 132 4.60 -9.05 7.92
CA VAL A 132 3.88 -8.20 6.96
C VAL A 132 4.32 -6.75 7.15
N ASN A 133 4.83 -6.14 6.08
CA ASN A 133 5.49 -4.84 6.14
C ASN A 133 4.52 -3.66 6.30
N ASN A 134 3.35 -3.73 5.64
CA ASN A 134 2.27 -2.77 5.82
C ASN A 134 0.90 -3.39 5.52
N ILE A 135 -0.13 -2.89 6.18
CA ILE A 135 -1.53 -3.13 5.84
C ILE A 135 -1.91 -2.10 4.78
N SER A 136 -2.46 -2.54 3.64
CA SER A 136 -2.72 -1.63 2.52
C SER A 136 -3.66 -0.49 2.88
N GLY A 137 -3.31 0.72 2.44
CA GLY A 137 -4.19 1.88 2.54
C GLY A 137 -5.49 1.72 1.76
N ALA A 138 -5.47 1.06 0.58
CA ALA A 138 -6.65 0.86 -0.25
C ALA A 138 -7.73 0.02 0.46
N PHE A 139 -7.33 -0.96 1.26
CA PHE A 139 -8.17 -1.62 2.26
C PHE A 139 -7.34 -2.39 3.29
N GLY A 140 -7.78 -2.32 4.54
CA GLY A 140 -7.28 -3.08 5.66
C GLY A 140 -8.42 -3.37 6.62
N VAL A 141 -8.30 -4.40 7.43
CA VAL A 141 -9.33 -4.79 8.37
C VAL A 141 -8.74 -4.80 9.77
N PHE A 142 -9.48 -4.27 10.73
CA PHE A 142 -9.00 -4.00 12.07
C PHE A 142 -10.05 -4.38 13.11
N ARG A 143 -9.59 -4.86 14.25
CA ARG A 143 -10.40 -4.94 15.46
C ARG A 143 -10.68 -3.51 15.95
N LYS A 144 -11.96 -3.13 16.04
CA LYS A 144 -12.37 -1.73 16.29
C LYS A 144 -11.86 -1.18 17.60
N ASP A 145 -12.01 -1.94 18.69
CA ASP A 145 -11.56 -1.57 20.03
C ASP A 145 -10.05 -1.33 20.08
N PHE A 146 -9.27 -2.21 19.44
CA PHE A 146 -7.82 -2.05 19.33
C PHE A 146 -7.46 -0.82 18.51
N LEU A 147 -8.11 -0.61 17.36
CA LEU A 147 -7.87 0.55 16.51
C LEU A 147 -8.20 1.87 17.25
N GLN A 148 -9.28 1.90 18.01
CA GLN A 148 -9.63 3.05 18.84
C GLN A 148 -8.62 3.26 19.97
N HIS A 149 -8.17 2.18 20.62
CA HIS A 149 -7.16 2.22 21.69
C HIS A 149 -5.86 2.87 21.24
N ILE A 150 -5.40 2.57 20.01
CA ILE A 150 -4.18 3.16 19.44
C ILE A 150 -4.42 4.53 18.78
N GLY A 151 -5.62 5.11 18.89
CA GLY A 151 -5.96 6.45 18.41
C GLY A 151 -6.40 6.55 16.95
N GLY A 152 -6.74 5.43 16.28
CA GLY A 152 -7.19 5.43 14.89
C GLY A 152 -6.08 5.79 13.91
N TRP A 153 -6.43 6.43 12.80
CA TRP A 153 -5.48 6.97 11.82
C TRP A 153 -4.97 8.35 12.25
N ASP A 154 -3.68 8.61 12.12
CA ASP A 154 -3.05 9.80 12.71
C ASP A 154 -2.35 10.73 11.70
N THR A 155 -1.72 10.22 10.65
CA THR A 155 -0.93 11.03 9.74
C THR A 155 -1.64 11.32 8.42
N HIS A 156 -1.47 12.53 7.86
CA HIS A 156 -2.08 12.92 6.59
C HIS A 156 -1.45 12.23 5.37
N THR A 157 -0.27 11.66 5.53
CA THR A 157 0.46 10.93 4.51
C THR A 157 0.92 9.58 5.05
N ALA A 158 0.96 8.55 4.21
CA ALA A 158 1.32 7.17 4.56
C ALA A 158 0.63 6.65 5.83
N GLU A 159 -0.64 6.97 5.98
CA GLU A 159 -1.46 6.61 7.13
C GLU A 159 -1.52 5.09 7.38
N ASP A 160 -1.38 4.29 6.33
CA ASP A 160 -1.35 2.84 6.35
C ASP A 160 -0.03 2.29 6.95
N LEU A 161 1.09 2.85 6.53
CA LEU A 161 2.40 2.48 7.06
C LEU A 161 2.57 2.96 8.50
N ASP A 162 2.12 4.19 8.81
CA ASP A 162 2.09 4.73 10.17
C ASP A 162 1.28 3.83 11.10
N LEU A 163 0.06 3.50 10.72
CA LEU A 163 -0.82 2.64 11.49
C LEU A 163 -0.21 1.25 11.68
N THR A 164 0.34 0.66 10.63
CA THR A 164 0.99 -0.64 10.71
C THR A 164 2.17 -0.63 11.69
N LEU A 165 3.00 0.41 11.65
CA LEU A 165 4.14 0.54 12.56
C LEU A 165 3.69 0.72 14.01
N ARG A 166 2.62 1.48 14.26
CA ARG A 166 2.02 1.63 15.60
C ARG A 166 1.45 0.30 16.11
N ILE A 167 0.77 -0.48 15.28
CA ILE A 167 0.31 -1.83 15.65
C ILE A 167 1.50 -2.72 16.00
N LYS A 168 2.54 -2.73 15.15
CA LYS A 168 3.74 -3.54 15.37
C LYS A 168 4.53 -3.14 16.61
N SER A 169 4.40 -1.91 17.10
CA SER A 169 5.06 -1.49 18.34
C SER A 169 4.59 -2.23 19.59
N TYR A 170 3.53 -3.01 19.48
CA TYR A 170 3.05 -3.92 20.53
C TYR A 170 3.64 -5.33 20.45
N PHE A 171 4.25 -5.72 19.32
CA PHE A 171 4.70 -7.10 19.07
C PHE A 171 5.81 -7.57 20.02
N GLY A 172 6.64 -6.65 20.51
CA GLY A 172 7.67 -6.99 21.51
C GLY A 172 7.14 -7.31 22.90
N ARG A 173 5.86 -7.01 23.17
CA ARG A 173 5.21 -7.17 24.49
C ARG A 173 3.98 -8.06 24.47
N HIS A 174 3.38 -8.26 23.32
CA HIS A 174 2.15 -9.02 23.12
C HIS A 174 2.32 -10.00 21.96
N PRO A 175 1.70 -11.19 22.01
CA PRO A 175 1.78 -12.19 20.94
C PRO A 175 0.86 -11.82 19.75
N TYR A 176 0.82 -10.55 19.37
CA TYR A 176 -0.01 -10.10 18.26
C TYR A 176 0.58 -10.51 16.92
N ARG A 177 -0.30 -10.71 15.94
CA ARG A 177 0.05 -11.03 14.57
C ARG A 177 -0.83 -10.30 13.57
N ILE A 178 -0.24 -9.98 12.41
CA ILE A 178 -0.95 -9.40 11.27
C ILE A 178 -0.93 -10.44 10.15
N PRO A 179 -1.98 -11.24 9.96
CA PRO A 179 -2.10 -12.12 8.82
C PRO A 179 -2.24 -11.34 7.51
N PHE A 180 -1.76 -11.94 6.43
CA PHE A 180 -2.09 -11.54 5.07
C PHE A 180 -2.99 -12.61 4.46
N GLU A 181 -4.16 -12.20 3.96
CA GLU A 181 -5.12 -13.10 3.32
C GLU A 181 -5.05 -12.98 1.80
N PRO A 182 -4.41 -13.92 1.09
CA PRO A 182 -4.24 -13.83 -0.34
C PRO A 182 -5.55 -14.00 -1.13
N GLU A 183 -6.56 -14.69 -0.56
CA GLU A 183 -7.87 -14.88 -1.18
C GLU A 183 -8.79 -13.64 -1.05
N ALA A 184 -8.43 -12.71 -0.17
CA ALA A 184 -9.15 -11.45 -0.01
C ALA A 184 -8.62 -10.42 -1.00
N ILE A 185 -9.27 -10.32 -2.16
CA ILE A 185 -8.78 -9.53 -3.28
C ILE A 185 -9.58 -8.24 -3.45
N GLY A 186 -8.83 -7.13 -3.44
CA GLY A 186 -9.29 -5.82 -3.86
C GLY A 186 -8.72 -5.45 -5.23
N HIS A 187 -9.55 -4.82 -6.07
CA HIS A 187 -9.17 -4.37 -7.41
C HIS A 187 -9.14 -2.84 -7.43
N THR A 188 -7.96 -2.26 -7.59
CA THR A 188 -7.75 -0.80 -7.63
C THR A 188 -7.25 -0.34 -9.00
N GLU A 189 -7.36 0.96 -9.29
CA GLU A 189 -6.79 1.54 -10.50
C GLU A 189 -5.35 1.97 -10.29
N ALA A 190 -4.50 1.67 -11.27
CA ALA A 190 -3.13 2.11 -11.32
C ALA A 190 -2.98 3.32 -12.27
N PRO A 191 -2.03 4.24 -12.01
CA PRO A 191 -1.69 5.33 -12.92
C PRO A 191 -1.42 4.84 -14.33
N VAL A 192 -2.03 5.49 -15.33
CA VAL A 192 -1.95 5.08 -16.73
C VAL A 192 -0.69 5.61 -17.41
N SER A 193 -0.27 6.82 -17.04
CA SER A 193 0.91 7.48 -17.61
C SER A 193 2.13 7.36 -16.68
N LEU A 194 3.33 7.39 -17.28
CA LEU A 194 4.59 7.40 -16.52
C LEU A 194 4.67 8.61 -15.57
N ARG A 195 4.16 9.77 -16.00
CA ARG A 195 4.14 10.98 -15.18
C ARG A 195 3.30 10.80 -13.92
N GLU A 196 2.07 10.30 -14.06
CA GLU A 196 1.19 10.05 -12.92
C GLU A 196 1.78 9.01 -11.97
N PHE A 197 2.39 7.98 -12.53
CA PHE A 197 3.08 6.95 -11.78
C PHE A 197 4.27 7.53 -10.98
N LEU A 198 5.15 8.31 -11.59
CA LEU A 198 6.27 8.95 -10.91
C LEU A 198 5.81 9.94 -9.83
N MET A 199 4.72 10.67 -10.05
CA MET A 199 4.12 11.53 -9.03
C MET A 199 3.53 10.75 -7.85
N GLN A 200 2.95 9.58 -8.11
CA GLN A 200 2.50 8.67 -7.04
C GLN A 200 3.69 8.18 -6.20
N ARG A 201 4.80 7.79 -6.87
CA ARG A 201 6.04 7.33 -6.20
C ARG A 201 6.74 8.45 -5.43
N LEU A 202 6.69 9.68 -5.94
CA LEU A 202 7.25 10.85 -5.24
C LEU A 202 6.67 10.96 -3.82
N ARG A 203 5.37 10.72 -3.69
CA ARG A 203 4.69 10.67 -2.38
C ARG A 203 5.12 9.44 -1.58
N TRP A 204 4.99 8.24 -2.14
CA TRP A 204 5.21 7.00 -1.39
C TRP A 204 6.64 6.86 -0.86
N ASP A 205 7.64 7.15 -1.69
CA ASP A 205 9.05 7.03 -1.29
C ASP A 205 9.47 8.16 -0.33
N GLY A 206 8.93 9.37 -0.50
CA GLY A 206 9.12 10.48 0.44
C GLY A 206 8.51 10.18 1.81
N ASP A 207 7.31 9.61 1.82
CA ASP A 207 6.60 9.23 3.05
C ASP A 207 7.36 8.19 3.87
N LEU A 208 8.08 7.27 3.23
CA LEU A 208 8.94 6.30 3.93
C LEU A 208 10.03 6.98 4.76
N PHE A 209 10.71 7.97 4.17
CA PHE A 209 11.73 8.73 4.88
C PHE A 209 11.12 9.49 6.07
N PHE A 210 10.01 10.17 5.85
CA PHE A 210 9.29 10.89 6.91
C PHE A 210 8.95 9.96 8.08
N LEU A 211 8.32 8.84 7.81
CA LEU A 211 7.86 7.93 8.86
C LEU A 211 9.00 7.28 9.63
N TYR A 212 9.99 6.72 8.95
CA TYR A 212 11.05 5.98 9.62
C TYR A 212 12.08 6.88 10.30
N VAL A 213 12.40 8.02 9.67
CA VAL A 213 13.51 8.86 10.15
C VAL A 213 13.03 10.03 11.01
N ARG A 214 11.88 10.63 10.70
CA ARG A 214 11.39 11.81 11.43
C ARG A 214 10.33 11.49 12.47
N LYS A 215 9.29 10.71 12.10
CA LYS A 215 8.14 10.47 12.98
C LYS A 215 8.39 9.35 14.00
N HIS A 216 8.92 8.21 13.57
CA HIS A 216 9.03 7.01 14.40
C HIS A 216 10.44 6.45 14.65
N PRO A 217 11.52 7.26 14.73
CA PRO A 217 12.86 6.71 14.96
C PRO A 217 12.95 5.93 16.28
N HIS A 218 12.24 6.38 17.32
CA HIS A 218 12.24 5.75 18.64
C HIS A 218 11.37 4.48 18.72
N ASN A 219 10.44 4.30 17.78
CA ASN A 219 9.59 3.10 17.71
C ASN A 219 10.31 1.94 17.02
N ILE A 220 11.38 2.20 16.27
CA ILE A 220 12.18 1.17 15.61
C ILE A 220 13.17 0.60 16.62
N SER A 221 12.68 -0.29 17.45
CA SER A 221 13.51 -0.97 18.46
C SER A 221 13.07 -2.42 18.64
N PRO A 222 14.01 -3.35 18.99
CA PRO A 222 13.66 -4.75 19.19
C PRO A 222 12.73 -4.97 20.40
N ARG A 223 12.72 -4.04 21.36
CA ARG A 223 11.81 -4.10 22.52
C ARG A 223 10.34 -3.87 22.15
N LEU A 224 10.09 -3.04 21.11
CA LEU A 224 8.74 -2.72 20.66
C LEU A 224 8.29 -3.63 19.54
N LEU A 225 9.14 -3.84 18.52
CA LEU A 225 8.78 -4.57 17.31
C LEU A 225 9.00 -6.09 17.45
N GLY A 226 9.75 -6.55 18.45
CA GLY A 226 10.36 -7.88 18.44
C GLY A 226 11.53 -7.96 17.43
N TRP A 227 12.47 -8.87 17.67
CA TRP A 227 13.67 -9.00 16.85
C TRP A 227 13.40 -9.22 15.35
N PRO A 228 12.47 -10.12 14.93
CA PRO A 228 12.22 -10.35 13.51
C PRO A 228 11.72 -9.09 12.79
N ASN A 229 10.72 -8.41 13.34
CA ASN A 229 10.16 -7.20 12.73
C ASN A 229 11.13 -6.01 12.79
N PHE A 230 11.94 -5.92 13.83
CA PHE A 230 13.01 -4.92 13.93
C PHE A 230 14.03 -5.09 12.80
N LEU A 231 14.57 -6.30 12.61
CA LEU A 231 15.51 -6.59 11.53
C LEU A 231 14.86 -6.39 10.15
N MET A 232 13.63 -6.83 9.98
CA MET A 232 12.88 -6.61 8.74
C MET A 232 12.71 -5.13 8.43
N THR A 233 12.40 -4.29 9.41
CA THR A 233 12.28 -2.84 9.24
C THR A 233 13.62 -2.20 8.88
N LEU A 234 14.72 -2.61 9.53
CA LEU A 234 16.05 -2.11 9.21
C LEU A 234 16.50 -2.51 7.79
N VAL A 235 16.31 -3.77 7.43
CA VAL A 235 16.80 -4.29 6.14
C VAL A 235 15.86 -3.89 5.01
N ALA A 236 14.58 -4.26 5.08
CA ALA A 236 13.65 -4.02 3.99
C ALA A 236 13.11 -2.58 3.96
N GLY A 237 12.85 -1.96 5.10
CA GLY A 237 12.35 -0.59 5.19
C GLY A 237 13.45 0.46 5.02
N LEU A 238 14.48 0.43 5.85
CA LEU A 238 15.53 1.46 5.83
C LEU A 238 16.59 1.19 4.77
N PHE A 239 17.24 0.02 4.81
CA PHE A 239 18.37 -0.24 3.91
C PHE A 239 17.91 -0.34 2.45
N PHE A 240 16.99 -1.24 2.11
CA PHE A 240 16.59 -1.46 0.71
C PHE A 240 15.78 -0.30 0.11
N GLN A 241 15.04 0.46 0.92
CA GLN A 241 14.20 1.53 0.39
C GLN A 241 14.86 2.91 0.47
N LEU A 242 15.66 3.20 1.49
CA LEU A 242 16.26 4.52 1.67
C LEU A 242 17.76 4.56 1.35
N VAL A 243 18.54 3.57 1.78
CA VAL A 243 20.02 3.60 1.60
C VAL A 243 20.43 3.05 0.23
N LEU A 244 19.93 1.90 -0.15
CA LEU A 244 20.33 1.20 -1.38
C LEU A 244 20.14 2.04 -2.66
N PRO A 245 19.07 2.83 -2.85
CA PRO A 245 18.93 3.71 -4.01
C PRO A 245 20.11 4.66 -4.17
N PHE A 246 20.58 5.27 -3.09
CA PHE A 246 21.77 6.16 -3.13
C PHE A 246 23.03 5.37 -3.51
N LEU A 247 23.24 4.19 -2.93
CA LEU A 247 24.37 3.33 -3.28
C LEU A 247 24.35 2.94 -4.76
N ILE A 248 23.18 2.59 -5.30
CA ILE A 248 22.99 2.26 -6.72
C ILE A 248 23.41 3.44 -7.61
N VAL A 249 22.92 4.65 -7.30
CA VAL A 249 23.24 5.85 -8.10
C VAL A 249 24.73 6.18 -8.02
N VAL A 250 25.30 6.22 -6.81
CA VAL A 250 26.74 6.50 -6.60
C VAL A 250 27.62 5.45 -7.29
N TYR A 251 27.30 4.16 -7.14
CA TYR A 251 28.01 3.09 -7.80
C TYR A 251 27.90 3.18 -9.32
N SER A 252 26.72 3.46 -9.87
CA SER A 252 26.52 3.60 -11.32
C SER A 252 27.35 4.76 -11.90
N ILE A 253 27.38 5.90 -11.22
CA ILE A 253 28.21 7.05 -11.62
C ILE A 253 29.68 6.71 -11.53
N ALA A 254 30.14 6.13 -10.43
CA ALA A 254 31.53 5.73 -10.24
C ALA A 254 31.98 4.73 -11.30
N MET A 255 31.16 3.75 -11.62
CA MET A 255 31.43 2.75 -12.65
C MET A 255 31.63 3.41 -14.04
N LEU A 256 30.79 4.39 -14.39
CA LEU A 256 30.89 5.11 -15.67
C LEU A 256 32.17 5.99 -15.76
N ILE A 257 32.66 6.51 -14.64
CA ILE A 257 33.83 7.38 -14.59
C ILE A 257 35.14 6.59 -14.50
N LEU A 258 35.14 5.51 -13.72
CA LEU A 258 36.39 4.81 -13.33
C LEU A 258 36.71 3.59 -14.20
N LEU A 259 35.71 2.99 -14.86
CA LEU A 259 35.90 1.74 -15.58
C LEU A 259 35.86 1.94 -17.11
N PRO A 260 36.62 1.13 -17.88
CA PRO A 260 36.52 1.15 -19.33
C PRO A 260 35.14 0.67 -19.80
N MET A 261 34.62 1.29 -20.85
CA MET A 261 33.27 1.06 -21.34
C MET A 261 32.92 -0.42 -21.60
N PRO A 262 33.80 -1.27 -22.19
CA PRO A 262 33.48 -2.69 -22.35
C PRO A 262 33.19 -3.41 -21.02
N LEU A 263 33.92 -3.05 -19.95
CA LEU A 263 33.69 -3.63 -18.61
C LEU A 263 32.35 -3.11 -18.02
N VAL A 264 32.03 -1.82 -18.22
CA VAL A 264 30.74 -1.26 -17.79
C VAL A 264 29.59 -2.01 -18.44
N ILE A 265 29.65 -2.23 -19.76
CA ILE A 265 28.61 -2.98 -20.47
C ILE A 265 28.49 -4.41 -19.93
N ALA A 266 29.63 -5.10 -19.73
CA ALA A 266 29.63 -6.46 -19.21
C ALA A 266 28.97 -6.53 -17.80
N LEU A 267 29.30 -5.58 -16.90
CA LEU A 267 28.72 -5.51 -15.56
C LEU A 267 27.22 -5.19 -15.60
N VAL A 268 26.77 -4.27 -16.45
CA VAL A 268 25.36 -3.95 -16.62
C VAL A 268 24.57 -5.18 -17.11
N VAL A 269 25.09 -5.90 -18.11
CA VAL A 269 24.47 -7.12 -18.63
C VAL A 269 24.40 -8.19 -17.55
N LEU A 270 25.48 -8.37 -16.78
CA LEU A 270 25.54 -9.33 -15.68
C LEU A 270 24.49 -9.01 -14.59
N ILE A 271 24.44 -7.76 -14.13
CA ILE A 271 23.49 -7.30 -13.12
C ILE A 271 22.06 -7.45 -13.63
N TYR A 272 21.78 -7.02 -14.86
CA TYR A 272 20.46 -7.19 -15.48
C TYR A 272 20.06 -8.67 -15.54
N SER A 273 20.95 -9.55 -15.99
CA SER A 273 20.68 -10.98 -16.10
C SER A 273 20.39 -11.61 -14.74
N LEU A 274 21.12 -11.22 -13.69
CA LEU A 274 20.87 -11.66 -12.33
C LEU A 274 19.51 -11.22 -11.82
N TYR A 275 19.16 -9.94 -12.00
CA TYR A 275 17.85 -9.41 -11.59
C TYR A 275 16.71 -10.04 -12.37
N LEU A 276 16.88 -10.26 -13.68
CA LEU A 276 15.91 -10.95 -14.51
C LEU A 276 15.69 -12.37 -14.03
N PHE A 277 16.77 -13.10 -13.76
CA PHE A 277 16.70 -14.48 -13.26
C PHE A 277 15.96 -14.56 -11.92
N MET A 278 16.31 -13.67 -10.96
CA MET A 278 15.61 -13.60 -9.68
C MET A 278 14.13 -13.22 -9.84
N THR A 279 13.81 -12.28 -10.72
CA THR A 279 12.43 -11.89 -11.02
C THR A 279 11.63 -13.08 -11.57
N ILE A 280 12.23 -13.85 -12.51
CA ILE A 280 11.59 -15.05 -13.07
C ILE A 280 11.33 -16.09 -11.97
N ILE A 281 12.30 -16.36 -11.10
CA ILE A 281 12.13 -17.32 -10.00
C ILE A 281 10.98 -16.89 -9.09
N ILE A 282 10.99 -15.66 -8.60
CA ILE A 282 9.95 -15.16 -7.68
C ILE A 282 8.58 -15.15 -8.38
N TYR A 283 8.54 -14.77 -9.65
CA TYR A 283 7.32 -14.80 -10.46
C TYR A 283 6.76 -16.22 -10.60
N LEU A 284 7.60 -17.20 -10.92
CA LEU A 284 7.18 -18.60 -11.06
C LEU A 284 6.71 -19.18 -9.72
N VAL A 285 7.42 -18.88 -8.62
CA VAL A 285 6.99 -19.27 -7.26
C VAL A 285 5.62 -18.69 -6.95
N GLY A 286 5.42 -17.37 -7.17
CA GLY A 286 4.12 -16.73 -6.98
C GLY A 286 3.03 -17.33 -7.84
N LEU A 287 3.33 -17.61 -9.11
CA LEU A 287 2.38 -18.22 -10.05
C LEU A 287 1.97 -19.64 -9.64
N MET A 288 2.91 -20.45 -9.13
CA MET A 288 2.66 -21.84 -8.76
C MET A 288 1.98 -21.97 -7.40
N LEU A 289 2.41 -21.19 -6.41
CA LEU A 289 2.02 -21.40 -5.02
C LEU A 289 0.89 -20.46 -4.55
N VAL A 290 0.80 -19.25 -5.11
CA VAL A 290 -0.05 -18.19 -4.54
C VAL A 290 -1.15 -17.75 -5.51
N SER A 291 -0.91 -17.76 -6.84
CA SER A 291 -1.86 -17.22 -7.81
C SER A 291 -3.19 -17.97 -7.84
N GLU A 292 -4.28 -17.25 -7.64
CA GLU A 292 -5.67 -17.71 -7.75
C GLU A 292 -6.18 -17.75 -9.23
N ARG A 293 -5.48 -17.05 -10.14
CA ARG A 293 -5.85 -16.92 -11.56
C ARG A 293 -4.67 -17.14 -12.51
N ARG A 294 -3.99 -18.26 -12.36
CA ARG A 294 -2.73 -18.60 -13.05
C ARG A 294 -2.73 -18.32 -14.56
N ARG A 295 -3.84 -18.63 -15.27
CA ARG A 295 -3.94 -18.39 -16.73
C ARG A 295 -3.88 -16.91 -17.09
N GLN A 296 -4.42 -16.03 -16.25
CA GLN A 296 -4.39 -14.59 -16.49
C GLN A 296 -3.01 -14.05 -16.11
N ASP A 297 -2.48 -14.48 -14.98
CA ASP A 297 -1.19 -14.03 -14.46
C ASP A 297 -0.03 -14.46 -15.34
N LEU A 298 -0.13 -15.59 -16.08
CA LEU A 298 0.85 -15.97 -17.13
C LEU A 298 1.08 -14.89 -18.20
N ARG A 299 0.09 -14.05 -18.46
CA ARG A 299 0.23 -12.93 -19.43
C ARG A 299 1.22 -11.86 -18.99
N MET A 300 1.51 -11.77 -17.69
CA MET A 300 2.52 -10.86 -17.17
C MET A 300 3.94 -11.24 -17.58
N LEU A 301 4.18 -12.48 -18.03
CA LEU A 301 5.49 -12.95 -18.50
C LEU A 301 6.07 -12.05 -19.59
N VAL A 302 5.23 -11.42 -20.41
CA VAL A 302 5.65 -10.50 -21.49
C VAL A 302 6.38 -9.27 -20.94
N VAL A 303 6.02 -8.81 -19.74
CA VAL A 303 6.64 -7.61 -19.13
C VAL A 303 7.77 -7.95 -18.15
N VAL A 304 7.97 -9.21 -17.82
CA VAL A 304 9.05 -9.65 -16.92
C VAL A 304 10.43 -9.19 -17.39
N PRO A 305 10.81 -9.26 -18.69
CA PRO A 305 12.12 -8.77 -19.14
C PRO A 305 12.32 -7.26 -18.96
N ILE A 306 11.26 -6.47 -19.02
CA ILE A 306 11.32 -5.01 -18.86
C ILE A 306 11.40 -4.63 -17.38
N PHE A 307 10.88 -5.46 -16.49
CA PHE A 307 10.72 -5.17 -15.07
C PHE A 307 12.03 -4.79 -14.35
N PRO A 308 13.18 -5.48 -14.52
CA PRO A 308 14.44 -5.08 -13.88
C PRO A 308 14.90 -3.68 -14.28
N LEU A 309 14.76 -3.31 -15.57
CA LEU A 309 15.14 -1.98 -16.07
C LEU A 309 14.22 -0.90 -15.46
N PHE A 310 12.93 -1.18 -15.42
CA PHE A 310 11.96 -0.28 -14.83
C PHE A 310 12.24 -0.08 -13.34
N MET A 311 12.53 -1.15 -12.60
CA MET A 311 12.88 -1.08 -11.17
C MET A 311 14.18 -0.33 -10.92
N PHE A 312 15.18 -0.46 -11.80
CA PHE A 312 16.39 0.36 -11.74
C PHE A 312 16.05 1.87 -11.88
N GLY A 313 15.24 2.23 -12.86
CA GLY A 313 14.76 3.61 -13.03
C GLY A 313 14.02 4.12 -11.78
N LEU A 314 13.20 3.27 -11.14
CA LEU A 314 12.54 3.62 -9.89
C LEU A 314 13.51 3.81 -8.72
N ARG A 315 14.58 3.04 -8.63
CA ARG A 315 15.61 3.26 -7.61
C ARG A 315 16.28 4.63 -7.78
N CYS A 316 16.58 5.01 -9.02
CA CYS A 316 17.08 6.36 -9.31
C CYS A 316 16.07 7.45 -8.94
N TRP A 317 14.79 7.24 -9.27
CA TRP A 317 13.71 8.16 -8.89
C TRP A 317 13.55 8.26 -7.36
N GLY A 318 13.67 7.16 -6.63
CA GLY A 318 13.60 7.12 -5.17
C GLY A 318 14.61 8.02 -4.47
N VAL A 319 15.82 8.19 -5.06
CA VAL A 319 16.80 9.19 -4.58
C VAL A 319 16.23 10.59 -4.65
N LEU A 320 15.61 10.96 -5.78
CA LEU A 320 14.99 12.28 -5.94
C LEU A 320 13.80 12.47 -4.98
N CYS A 321 13.00 11.43 -4.76
CA CYS A 321 11.89 11.44 -3.81
C CYS A 321 12.38 11.69 -2.38
N THR A 322 13.41 10.97 -1.96
CA THR A 322 14.01 11.13 -0.63
C THR A 322 14.63 12.52 -0.45
N LEU A 323 15.38 13.01 -1.44
CA LEU A 323 15.94 14.35 -1.40
C LEU A 323 14.86 15.42 -1.35
N ASN A 324 13.78 15.26 -2.14
CA ASN A 324 12.64 16.17 -2.10
C ASN A 324 12.02 16.24 -0.70
N GLU A 325 11.86 15.09 -0.02
CA GLU A 325 11.35 15.05 1.34
C GLU A 325 12.34 15.68 2.35
N VAL A 326 13.64 15.42 2.20
CA VAL A 326 14.67 15.95 3.11
C VAL A 326 14.71 17.48 3.06
N PHE A 327 14.69 18.08 1.86
CA PHE A 327 14.86 19.52 1.67
C PHE A 327 13.55 20.29 1.73
N ARG A 328 12.45 19.77 1.19
CA ARG A 328 11.17 20.49 1.05
C ARG A 328 10.12 20.09 2.08
N ARG A 329 10.36 19.02 2.85
CA ARG A 329 9.36 18.44 3.77
C ARG A 329 8.02 18.24 3.09
N SER A 330 8.06 17.54 1.96
CA SER A 330 6.88 17.39 1.08
C SER A 330 5.66 16.74 1.76
N HIS A 331 5.87 16.04 2.88
CA HIS A 331 4.78 15.51 3.72
C HIS A 331 3.88 16.61 4.34
N GLU A 332 4.39 17.85 4.49
CA GLU A 332 3.63 19.00 5.03
C GLU A 332 2.77 19.67 3.93
N GLU A 333 3.04 19.39 2.66
CA GLU A 333 2.36 20.04 1.55
C GLU A 333 1.00 19.35 1.29
N SER A 334 -0.10 20.07 1.49
CA SER A 334 -1.46 19.61 1.11
C SER A 334 -1.60 19.30 -0.40
N SER A 335 -0.64 19.79 -1.21
CA SER A 335 -0.53 19.54 -2.65
C SER A 335 -0.13 18.11 -3.02
N MET A 336 0.30 17.29 -2.06
CA MET A 336 0.64 15.88 -2.29
C MET A 336 -0.57 14.97 -2.52
N ALA A 337 -1.79 15.48 -2.36
CA ALA A 337 -2.99 14.78 -2.80
C ALA A 337 -2.90 14.50 -4.32
N PRO A 338 -3.42 13.37 -4.81
CA PRO A 338 -3.42 13.05 -6.23
C PRO A 338 -3.96 14.23 -7.06
N TRP A 339 -3.36 14.51 -8.22
CA TRP A 339 -3.67 15.69 -9.04
C TRP A 339 -5.16 15.82 -9.40
N TRP A 340 -5.87 14.72 -9.55
CA TRP A 340 -7.33 14.73 -9.79
C TRP A 340 -8.12 15.22 -8.57
N VAL A 341 -7.62 15.04 -7.36
CA VAL A 341 -8.18 15.62 -6.14
C VAL A 341 -7.91 17.12 -6.10
N LEU A 342 -6.71 17.52 -6.50
CA LEU A 342 -6.32 18.95 -6.61
C LEU A 342 -7.09 19.68 -7.71
N LYS A 343 -7.39 19.00 -8.83
CA LYS A 343 -8.14 19.57 -9.94
C LYS A 343 -9.60 19.86 -9.59
N LYS A 344 -10.19 19.09 -8.66
CA LYS A 344 -11.57 19.25 -8.17
C LYS A 344 -11.66 20.10 -6.88
N GLY A 345 -10.56 20.29 -6.16
CA GLY A 345 -10.49 21.12 -4.95
C GLY A 345 -10.05 22.53 -5.30
N LYS A 346 -10.91 23.53 -5.17
CA LYS A 346 -10.45 24.92 -5.13
C LYS A 346 -9.57 25.06 -3.90
N ARG A 347 -8.39 25.70 -4.05
CA ARG A 347 -7.54 26.09 -2.93
C ARG A 347 -8.37 26.94 -1.96
N PHE A 348 -8.30 26.62 -0.68
CA PHE A 348 -8.73 27.54 0.37
C PHE A 348 -7.64 28.58 0.58
#